data_bdad5f7e30be0e83de434ba6d102060e
#
_entry.id   bdad5f7e30be0e83de434ba6d102060e
#
_cell.length_a   1.000
_cell.length_b   1.000
_cell.length_c   1.000
_cell.angle_alpha   90.00
_cell.angle_beta   90.00
_cell.angle_gamma   90.00
#
_symmetry.space_group_name_H-M   'P 1'
#
loop_
_entity.id
_entity.type
_entity.pdbx_description
1 polymer ?
#
loop_
_entity_poly.entity_id
_entity_poly.type
_entity_poly.pdbx_seq_one_letter_code
_entity_poly.pdbx_strand_id
1 'polypeptide(L)'
;MDFLQSLINSLPGVVGQGLIWGLMAMGVYITYRVLDIADLTVDGTLGTGGAVCVLLMVNGMNGWLALLIATCAGMLAGLVTGLFHTKCGIPAILSGILTQLALYSVNLRIMGWGTSAGTQATLAISVDKYDLLVSSRYVRELGLNNPIIILTVVTAAVICLLWWYFKTESGSALRATGANRQMARAQGINTSRGTVIGLMISNGMVGLAGGLLGQYQGSSSVGMGRGAIVLGPGAAQIRGGAP
;
A
#
# COMPACT_ATOMS: atom_id res chain seq x y z
N MET A 1 -25.12 -17.69 24.64
CA MET A 1 -23.89 -18.36 24.19
C MET A 1 -23.48 -17.96 22.76
N ASP A 2 -24.44 -17.45 21.98
CA ASP A 2 -24.21 -17.15 20.54
C ASP A 2 -23.30 -15.96 20.26
N PHE A 3 -23.27 -14.94 21.14
CA PHE A 3 -22.44 -13.76 20.93
C PHE A 3 -20.94 -14.05 21.04
N LEU A 4 -20.53 -14.80 22.06
CA LEU A 4 -19.12 -15.20 22.23
C LEU A 4 -18.66 -16.11 21.10
N GLN A 5 -19.50 -17.02 20.63
CA GLN A 5 -19.19 -17.90 19.53
C GLN A 5 -19.10 -17.16 18.19
N SER A 6 -19.96 -16.17 17.98
CA SER A 6 -19.89 -15.26 16.84
C SER A 6 -18.61 -14.41 16.86
N LEU A 7 -18.22 -13.91 18.03
CA LEU A 7 -16.97 -13.15 18.22
C LEU A 7 -15.73 -13.99 17.88
N ILE A 8 -15.65 -15.21 18.45
CA ILE A 8 -14.53 -16.14 18.18
C ILE A 8 -14.46 -16.51 16.69
N ASN A 9 -15.61 -16.71 16.06
CA ASN A 9 -15.68 -17.02 14.64
C ASN A 9 -15.25 -15.88 13.72
N SER A 10 -15.30 -14.63 14.20
CA SER A 10 -14.90 -13.44 13.43
C SER A 10 -13.42 -13.10 13.59
N LEU A 11 -12.76 -13.56 14.67
CA LEU A 11 -11.36 -13.27 14.99
C LEU A 11 -10.39 -13.55 13.83
N PRO A 12 -10.42 -14.70 13.14
CA PRO A 12 -9.50 -14.98 12.05
C PRO A 12 -9.60 -13.97 10.91
N GLY A 13 -10.81 -13.53 10.56
CA GLY A 13 -11.04 -12.51 9.54
C GLY A 13 -10.45 -11.14 9.93
N VAL A 14 -10.63 -10.75 11.18
CA VAL A 14 -10.07 -9.49 11.73
C VAL A 14 -8.54 -9.52 11.72
N VAL A 15 -7.92 -10.64 12.10
CA VAL A 15 -6.45 -10.79 12.09
C VAL A 15 -5.92 -10.66 10.65
N GLY A 16 -6.52 -11.33 9.66
CA GLY A 16 -6.11 -11.21 8.27
C GLY A 16 -6.21 -9.77 7.76
N GLN A 17 -7.33 -9.11 8.01
CA GLN A 17 -7.50 -7.71 7.62
C GLN A 17 -6.53 -6.79 8.36
N GLY A 18 -6.28 -7.04 9.65
CA GLY A 18 -5.31 -6.29 10.46
C GLY A 18 -3.88 -6.37 9.91
N LEU A 19 -3.44 -7.53 9.40
CA LEU A 19 -2.14 -7.70 8.76
C LEU A 19 -2.00 -6.85 7.49
N ILE A 20 -3.05 -6.80 6.67
CA ILE A 20 -3.06 -5.98 5.44
C ILE A 20 -2.96 -4.49 5.79
N TRP A 21 -3.76 -4.02 6.75
CA TRP A 21 -3.68 -2.64 7.24
C TRP A 21 -2.33 -2.33 7.91
N GLY A 22 -1.72 -3.33 8.56
CA GLY A 22 -0.37 -3.23 9.12
C GLY A 22 0.69 -2.98 8.06
N LEU A 23 0.62 -3.67 6.90
CA LEU A 23 1.50 -3.42 5.76
C LEU A 23 1.37 -2.00 5.23
N MET A 24 0.15 -1.51 5.07
CA MET A 24 -0.11 -0.13 4.68
C MET A 24 0.46 0.87 5.70
N ALA A 25 0.23 0.63 7.00
CA ALA A 25 0.74 1.48 8.07
C ALA A 25 2.27 1.57 8.09
N MET A 26 2.98 0.47 7.75
CA MET A 26 4.44 0.48 7.59
C MET A 26 4.87 1.37 6.41
N GLY A 27 4.14 1.35 5.30
CA GLY A 27 4.39 2.26 4.18
C GLY A 27 4.26 3.73 4.61
N VAL A 28 3.14 4.08 5.24
CA VAL A 28 2.90 5.44 5.76
C VAL A 28 3.94 5.85 6.81
N TYR A 29 4.38 4.92 7.67
CA TYR A 29 5.43 5.17 8.66
C TYR A 29 6.75 5.61 8.00
N ILE A 30 7.11 5.05 6.86
CA ILE A 30 8.33 5.45 6.13
C ILE A 30 8.23 6.90 5.66
N THR A 31 7.12 7.33 5.09
CA THR A 31 6.97 8.71 4.62
C THR A 31 6.85 9.69 5.78
N TYR A 32 5.99 9.39 6.75
CA TYR A 32 5.69 10.32 7.82
C TYR A 32 6.81 10.41 8.88
N ARG A 33 7.36 9.24 9.32
CA ARG A 33 8.33 9.21 10.43
C ARG A 33 9.78 9.22 9.97
N VAL A 34 10.09 8.54 8.84
CA VAL A 34 11.48 8.42 8.38
C VAL A 34 11.86 9.59 7.46
N LEU A 35 10.97 10.02 6.56
CA LEU A 35 11.20 11.13 5.62
C LEU A 35 10.73 12.48 6.12
N ASP A 36 9.88 12.52 7.13
CA ASP A 36 9.19 13.73 7.61
C ASP A 36 8.40 14.43 6.50
N ILE A 37 7.67 13.64 5.70
CA ILE A 37 6.85 14.09 4.57
C ILE A 37 5.44 13.54 4.75
N ALA A 38 4.45 14.44 4.78
CA ALA A 38 3.04 14.06 4.70
C ALA A 38 2.68 13.69 3.26
N ASP A 39 2.56 12.39 2.99
CA ASP A 39 2.22 11.85 1.67
C ASP A 39 0.74 11.48 1.60
N LEU A 40 -0.03 12.28 0.86
CA LEU A 40 -1.46 12.05 0.63
C LEU A 40 -1.72 11.14 -0.58
N THR A 41 -0.68 10.71 -1.30
CA THR A 41 -0.81 9.81 -2.45
C THR A 41 -1.30 8.42 -2.03
N VAL A 42 -1.07 8.05 -0.77
CA VAL A 42 -1.40 6.74 -0.17
C VAL A 42 -2.85 6.31 -0.46
N ASP A 43 -3.81 7.22 -0.33
CA ASP A 43 -5.22 6.93 -0.59
C ASP A 43 -5.46 6.51 -2.05
N GLY A 44 -4.84 7.22 -3.00
CA GLY A 44 -4.89 6.87 -4.42
C GLY A 44 -4.17 5.57 -4.74
N THR A 45 -2.98 5.40 -4.16
CA THR A 45 -2.10 4.25 -4.42
C THR A 45 -2.69 2.94 -3.92
N LEU A 46 -3.38 2.94 -2.77
CA LEU A 46 -4.08 1.77 -2.27
C LEU A 46 -5.13 1.28 -3.29
N GLY A 47 -5.94 2.21 -3.81
CA GLY A 47 -6.90 1.94 -4.88
C GLY A 47 -6.24 1.44 -6.16
N THR A 48 -5.09 2.02 -6.55
CA THR A 48 -4.32 1.59 -7.74
C THR A 48 -3.82 0.16 -7.59
N GLY A 49 -3.24 -0.17 -6.43
CA GLY A 49 -2.79 -1.54 -6.15
C GLY A 49 -3.92 -2.56 -6.25
N GLY A 50 -5.08 -2.25 -5.65
CA GLY A 50 -6.27 -3.09 -5.76
C GLY A 50 -6.79 -3.20 -7.20
N ALA A 51 -6.92 -2.08 -7.91
CA ALA A 51 -7.40 -2.04 -9.30
C ALA A 51 -6.54 -2.88 -10.25
N VAL A 52 -5.22 -2.69 -10.19
CA VAL A 52 -4.26 -3.42 -11.04
C VAL A 52 -4.27 -4.91 -10.72
N CYS A 53 -4.22 -5.28 -9.43
CA CYS A 53 -4.22 -6.68 -9.01
C CYS A 53 -5.48 -7.40 -9.46
N VAL A 54 -6.65 -6.82 -9.17
CA VAL A 54 -7.96 -7.40 -9.52
C VAL A 54 -8.12 -7.52 -11.03
N LEU A 55 -7.74 -6.49 -11.81
CA LEU A 55 -7.80 -6.52 -13.28
C LEU A 55 -6.95 -7.66 -13.85
N LEU A 56 -5.71 -7.80 -13.39
CA LEU A 56 -4.80 -8.84 -13.87
C LEU A 56 -5.30 -10.24 -13.55
N MET A 57 -5.89 -10.43 -12.38
CA MET A 57 -6.48 -11.71 -12.00
C MET A 57 -7.72 -12.04 -12.84
N VAL A 58 -8.58 -11.06 -13.12
CA VAL A 58 -9.73 -11.25 -14.02
C VAL A 58 -9.28 -11.66 -15.44
N ASN A 59 -8.10 -11.19 -15.87
CA ASN A 59 -7.46 -11.60 -17.13
C ASN A 59 -6.74 -12.97 -17.04
N GLY A 60 -6.84 -13.70 -15.93
CA GLY A 60 -6.27 -15.04 -15.77
C GLY A 60 -4.80 -15.08 -15.37
N MET A 61 -4.22 -13.96 -14.92
CA MET A 61 -2.85 -13.95 -14.39
C MET A 61 -2.76 -14.56 -13.00
N ASN A 62 -1.60 -15.17 -12.72
CA ASN A 62 -1.29 -15.73 -11.41
C ASN A 62 -1.31 -14.63 -10.33
N GLY A 63 -1.93 -14.91 -9.17
CA GLY A 63 -2.10 -13.95 -8.09
C GLY A 63 -0.79 -13.35 -7.55
N TRP A 64 0.32 -14.12 -7.53
CA TRP A 64 1.64 -13.62 -7.13
C TRP A 64 2.20 -12.58 -8.11
N LEU A 65 2.08 -12.84 -9.42
CA LEU A 65 2.50 -11.90 -10.45
C LEU A 65 1.65 -10.63 -10.43
N ALA A 66 0.34 -10.78 -10.22
CA ALA A 66 -0.57 -9.65 -10.07
C ALA A 66 -0.19 -8.75 -8.89
N LEU A 67 0.22 -9.33 -7.74
CA LEU A 67 0.71 -8.59 -6.58
C LEU A 67 2.03 -7.86 -6.86
N LEU A 68 2.98 -8.50 -7.54
CA LEU A 68 4.24 -7.85 -7.91
C LEU A 68 4.01 -6.65 -8.83
N ILE A 69 3.14 -6.79 -9.83
CA ILE A 69 2.80 -5.70 -10.74
C ILE A 69 2.05 -4.57 -10.00
N ALA A 70 1.15 -4.91 -9.09
CA ALA A 70 0.47 -3.94 -8.23
C ALA A 70 1.45 -3.16 -7.35
N THR A 71 2.47 -3.83 -6.80
CA THR A 71 3.56 -3.19 -6.05
C THR A 71 4.36 -2.23 -6.92
N CYS A 72 4.72 -2.65 -8.15
CA CYS A 72 5.40 -1.78 -9.11
C CYS A 72 4.54 -0.57 -9.50
N ALA A 73 3.23 -0.74 -9.69
CA ALA A 73 2.31 0.36 -9.97
C ALA A 73 2.28 1.36 -8.80
N GLY A 74 2.28 0.88 -7.55
CA GLY A 74 2.43 1.73 -6.37
C GLY A 74 3.76 2.48 -6.34
N MET A 75 4.88 1.81 -6.67
CA MET A 75 6.19 2.47 -6.77
C MET A 75 6.20 3.58 -7.82
N LEU A 76 5.56 3.37 -8.97
CA LEU A 76 5.44 4.39 -10.00
C LEU A 76 4.61 5.59 -9.53
N ALA A 77 3.54 5.37 -8.78
CA ALA A 77 2.76 6.46 -8.19
C ALA A 77 3.63 7.30 -7.23
N GLY A 78 4.39 6.64 -6.34
CA GLY A 78 5.35 7.31 -5.45
C GLY A 78 6.47 8.04 -6.20
N LEU A 79 6.94 7.50 -7.31
CA LEU A 79 7.90 8.16 -8.19
C LEU A 79 7.35 9.47 -8.75
N VAL A 80 6.11 9.46 -9.26
CA VAL A 80 5.47 10.67 -9.81
C VAL A 80 5.35 11.75 -8.73
N THR A 81 4.85 11.40 -7.54
CA THR A 81 4.76 12.33 -6.41
C THR A 81 6.13 12.87 -6.02
N GLY A 82 7.14 11.99 -5.94
CA GLY A 82 8.50 12.38 -5.62
C GLY A 82 9.13 13.33 -6.66
N LEU A 83 8.85 13.13 -7.94
CA LEU A 83 9.30 14.02 -9.02
C LEU A 83 8.62 15.39 -8.94
N PHE A 84 7.32 15.45 -8.70
CA PHE A 84 6.61 16.70 -8.51
C PHE A 84 7.17 17.50 -7.34
N HIS A 85 7.45 16.83 -6.22
CA HIS A 85 8.03 17.50 -5.06
C HIS A 85 9.47 17.95 -5.30
N THR A 86 10.33 17.09 -5.87
CA THR A 86 11.78 17.35 -5.93
C THR A 86 12.23 18.12 -7.16
N LYS A 87 11.62 17.89 -8.35
CA LYS A 87 11.98 18.56 -9.60
C LYS A 87 11.11 19.77 -9.90
N CYS A 88 9.80 19.66 -9.67
CA CYS A 88 8.89 20.78 -9.92
C CYS A 88 8.81 21.75 -8.75
N GLY A 89 9.42 21.43 -7.58
CA GLY A 89 9.43 22.32 -6.41
C GLY A 89 8.06 22.46 -5.73
N ILE A 90 7.09 21.58 -6.04
CA ILE A 90 5.74 21.62 -5.48
C ILE A 90 5.81 21.18 -4.00
N PRO A 91 5.11 21.84 -3.08
CA PRO A 91 5.01 21.41 -1.68
C PRO A 91 4.55 19.94 -1.60
N ALA A 92 5.12 19.17 -0.65
CA ALA A 92 4.89 17.72 -0.57
C ALA A 92 3.40 17.35 -0.47
N ILE A 93 2.65 18.06 0.38
CA ILE A 93 1.21 17.85 0.54
C ILE A 93 0.46 18.07 -0.78
N LEU A 94 0.77 19.15 -1.49
CA LEU A 94 0.12 19.48 -2.76
C LEU A 94 0.47 18.46 -3.86
N SER A 95 1.74 18.01 -3.93
CA SER A 95 2.15 16.97 -4.88
C SER A 95 1.41 15.64 -4.63
N GLY A 96 1.20 15.28 -3.36
CA GLY A 96 0.40 14.11 -2.98
C GLY A 96 -1.06 14.22 -3.42
N ILE A 97 -1.70 15.37 -3.17
CA ILE A 97 -3.10 15.62 -3.59
C ILE A 97 -3.23 15.55 -5.11
N LEU A 98 -2.32 16.17 -5.86
CA LEU A 98 -2.34 16.15 -7.33
C LEU A 98 -2.24 14.72 -7.87
N THR A 99 -1.30 13.94 -7.34
CA THR A 99 -1.12 12.54 -7.74
C THR A 99 -2.32 11.69 -7.34
N GLN A 100 -2.89 11.88 -6.16
CA GLN A 100 -4.09 11.17 -5.71
C GLN A 100 -5.29 11.42 -6.64
N LEU A 101 -5.54 12.67 -7.03
CA LEU A 101 -6.62 13.03 -7.96
C LEU A 101 -6.38 12.43 -9.37
N ALA A 102 -5.14 12.45 -9.85
CA ALA A 102 -4.78 11.80 -11.10
C ALA A 102 -5.00 10.27 -11.04
N LEU A 103 -4.56 9.63 -9.94
CA LEU A 103 -4.75 8.20 -9.71
C LEU A 103 -6.22 7.81 -9.63
N TYR A 104 -7.08 8.66 -9.09
CA TYR A 104 -8.53 8.42 -9.08
C TYR A 104 -9.07 8.20 -10.51
N SER A 105 -8.70 9.08 -11.45
CA SER A 105 -9.10 8.96 -12.85
C SER A 105 -8.46 7.75 -13.55
N VAL A 106 -7.20 7.46 -13.24
CA VAL A 106 -6.48 6.30 -13.77
C VAL A 106 -7.12 5.00 -13.27
N ASN A 107 -7.46 4.92 -11.98
CA ASN A 107 -8.10 3.73 -11.38
C ASN A 107 -9.47 3.44 -12.01
N LEU A 108 -10.29 4.48 -12.26
CA LEU A 108 -11.56 4.32 -12.98
C LEU A 108 -11.35 3.70 -14.37
N ARG A 109 -10.29 4.12 -15.08
CA ARG A 109 -9.94 3.62 -16.40
C ARG A 109 -9.43 2.19 -16.35
N ILE A 110 -8.57 1.87 -15.38
CA ILE A 110 -8.04 0.51 -15.16
C ILE A 110 -9.18 -0.46 -14.86
N MET A 111 -10.07 -0.12 -13.94
CA MET A 111 -11.20 -0.98 -13.57
C MET A 111 -12.23 -1.11 -14.69
N GLY A 112 -12.36 -0.11 -15.56
CA GLY A 112 -13.23 -0.14 -16.73
C GLY A 112 -12.62 -0.78 -17.97
N TRP A 113 -11.41 -1.30 -17.89
CA TRP A 113 -10.73 -1.91 -19.02
C TRP A 113 -11.51 -3.10 -19.59
N GLY A 114 -11.87 -3.03 -20.86
CA GLY A 114 -12.67 -4.08 -21.52
C GLY A 114 -14.19 -3.95 -21.35
N THR A 115 -14.69 -2.95 -20.62
CA THR A 115 -16.12 -2.65 -20.55
C THR A 115 -16.53 -1.66 -21.63
N SER A 116 -17.77 -1.75 -22.10
CA SER A 116 -18.32 -0.82 -23.10
C SER A 116 -18.33 0.64 -22.64
N ALA A 117 -18.41 0.88 -21.32
CA ALA A 117 -18.38 2.21 -20.73
C ALA A 117 -16.95 2.79 -20.59
N GLY A 118 -15.90 1.96 -20.69
CA GLY A 118 -14.50 2.36 -20.57
C GLY A 118 -14.07 2.87 -19.19
N THR A 119 -15.01 2.96 -18.22
CA THR A 119 -14.78 3.39 -16.84
C THR A 119 -15.71 2.63 -15.90
N GLN A 120 -15.18 2.17 -14.78
CA GLN A 120 -15.94 1.45 -13.75
C GLN A 120 -15.43 1.83 -12.35
N ALA A 121 -16.36 2.01 -11.40
CA ALA A 121 -16.02 2.41 -10.03
C ALA A 121 -15.64 1.23 -9.15
N THR A 122 -16.08 0.02 -9.49
CA THR A 122 -15.84 -1.21 -8.71
C THR A 122 -15.67 -2.37 -9.65
N LEU A 123 -14.62 -3.16 -9.45
CA LEU A 123 -14.36 -4.39 -10.17
C LEU A 123 -14.36 -5.55 -9.18
N ALA A 124 -15.25 -6.53 -9.40
CA ALA A 124 -15.38 -7.72 -8.56
C ALA A 124 -14.73 -8.93 -9.24
N ILE A 125 -14.14 -9.82 -8.43
CA ILE A 125 -13.62 -11.11 -8.87
C ILE A 125 -14.55 -12.21 -8.36
N SER A 126 -14.92 -13.13 -9.23
CA SER A 126 -15.61 -14.35 -8.82
C SER A 126 -14.61 -15.28 -8.13
N VAL A 127 -14.76 -15.44 -6.81
CA VAL A 127 -13.86 -16.27 -5.96
C VAL A 127 -13.81 -17.73 -6.44
N ASP A 128 -14.89 -18.22 -7.05
CA ASP A 128 -15.02 -19.61 -7.52
C ASP A 128 -14.33 -19.86 -8.88
N LYS A 129 -13.97 -18.80 -9.61
CA LYS A 129 -13.40 -18.90 -10.97
C LYS A 129 -11.89 -18.70 -11.00
N TYR A 130 -11.33 -18.02 -10.02
CA TYR A 130 -9.93 -17.62 -10.00
C TYR A 130 -9.26 -18.07 -8.69
N ASP A 131 -8.03 -18.59 -8.79
CA ASP A 131 -7.20 -18.96 -7.63
C ASP A 131 -6.73 -17.72 -6.90
N LEU A 132 -7.51 -17.26 -5.92
CA LEU A 132 -7.12 -16.19 -5.02
C LEU A 132 -6.13 -16.73 -3.98
N LEU A 133 -4.97 -16.07 -3.87
CA LEU A 133 -3.96 -16.40 -2.85
C LEU A 133 -4.49 -16.14 -1.44
N VAL A 134 -5.30 -15.11 -1.29
CA VAL A 134 -5.84 -14.66 -0.01
C VAL A 134 -7.32 -14.36 -0.21
N SER A 135 -8.18 -15.24 0.29
CA SER A 135 -9.63 -15.03 0.26
C SER A 135 -10.22 -15.11 1.65
N SER A 136 -11.13 -14.20 1.96
CA SER A 136 -11.87 -14.21 3.23
C SER A 136 -12.70 -15.48 3.46
N ARG A 137 -13.03 -16.23 2.39
CA ARG A 137 -13.78 -17.50 2.47
C ARG A 137 -12.98 -18.62 3.13
N TYR A 138 -11.68 -18.73 2.83
CA TYR A 138 -10.83 -19.85 3.30
C TYR A 138 -10.15 -19.58 4.65
N VAL A 139 -10.46 -18.47 5.30
CA VAL A 139 -9.86 -18.07 6.60
C VAL A 139 -10.17 -19.09 7.72
N ARG A 140 -11.23 -19.88 7.56
CA ARG A 140 -11.65 -20.89 8.56
C ARG A 140 -11.10 -22.30 8.31
N GLU A 141 -10.47 -22.54 7.17
CA GLU A 141 -9.90 -23.85 6.85
C GLU A 141 -8.49 -23.97 7.42
N LEU A 142 -8.26 -24.97 8.27
CA LEU A 142 -6.95 -25.27 8.85
C LEU A 142 -6.10 -26.02 7.81
N GLY A 143 -5.55 -25.30 6.84
CA GLY A 143 -4.67 -25.84 5.82
C GLY A 143 -3.44 -24.94 5.61
N LEU A 144 -2.41 -25.45 4.92
CA LEU A 144 -1.21 -24.67 4.54
C LEU A 144 -1.56 -23.48 3.61
N ASN A 145 -2.71 -23.54 2.94
CA ASN A 145 -3.24 -22.45 2.12
C ASN A 145 -4.11 -21.46 2.90
N ASN A 146 -4.05 -21.46 4.23
CA ASN A 146 -4.81 -20.52 5.03
C ASN A 146 -4.34 -19.08 4.72
N PRO A 147 -5.26 -18.17 4.34
CA PRO A 147 -4.95 -16.78 4.04
C PRO A 147 -4.13 -16.07 5.11
N ILE A 148 -4.33 -16.40 6.39
CA ILE A 148 -3.61 -15.82 7.52
C ILE A 148 -2.13 -16.19 7.46
N ILE A 149 -1.80 -17.44 7.12
CA ILE A 149 -0.42 -17.91 7.01
C ILE A 149 0.28 -17.18 5.88
N ILE A 150 -0.36 -17.10 4.71
CA ILE A 150 0.19 -16.40 3.54
C ILE A 150 0.42 -14.91 3.87
N LEU A 151 -0.56 -14.23 4.48
CA LEU A 151 -0.45 -12.83 4.90
C LEU A 151 0.67 -12.63 5.93
N THR A 152 0.80 -13.55 6.90
CA THR A 152 1.86 -13.48 7.91
C THR A 152 3.24 -13.65 7.26
N VAL A 153 3.40 -14.60 6.34
CA VAL A 153 4.67 -14.82 5.61
C VAL A 153 5.01 -13.60 4.76
N VAL A 154 4.05 -13.06 4.02
CA VAL A 154 4.26 -11.85 3.20
C VAL A 154 4.65 -10.66 4.09
N THR A 155 3.95 -10.45 5.20
CA THR A 155 4.26 -9.37 6.16
C THR A 155 5.65 -9.55 6.75
N ALA A 156 6.01 -10.76 7.17
CA ALA A 156 7.34 -11.07 7.70
C ALA A 156 8.43 -10.83 6.64
N ALA A 157 8.21 -11.26 5.40
CA ALA A 157 9.13 -11.03 4.30
C ALA A 157 9.35 -9.53 4.03
N VAL A 158 8.27 -8.73 4.04
CA VAL A 158 8.36 -7.27 3.88
C VAL A 158 9.13 -6.63 5.03
N ILE A 159 8.89 -7.05 6.27
CA ILE A 159 9.64 -6.57 7.45
C ILE A 159 11.12 -6.90 7.32
N CYS A 160 11.48 -8.12 6.91
CA CYS A 160 12.87 -8.54 6.69
C CYS A 160 13.54 -7.71 5.59
N LEU A 161 12.83 -7.46 4.47
CA LEU A 161 13.34 -6.63 3.37
C LEU A 161 13.57 -5.19 3.82
N LEU A 162 12.63 -4.60 4.56
CA LEU A 162 12.79 -3.25 5.10
C LEU A 162 13.95 -3.17 6.09
N TRP A 163 14.05 -4.14 7.01
CA TRP A 163 15.14 -4.18 7.97
C TRP A 163 16.51 -4.28 7.27
N TRP A 164 16.61 -5.13 6.23
CA TRP A 164 17.82 -5.23 5.40
C TRP A 164 18.08 -3.91 4.67
N TYR A 165 17.07 -3.31 4.01
CA TYR A 165 17.20 -2.05 3.29
C TYR A 165 17.68 -0.92 4.20
N PHE A 166 17.12 -0.77 5.40
CA PHE A 166 17.53 0.28 6.35
C PHE A 166 18.93 0.08 6.94
N LYS A 167 19.54 -1.09 6.79
CA LYS A 167 20.95 -1.33 7.13
C LYS A 167 21.91 -0.96 6.00
N THR A 168 21.41 -0.74 4.77
CA THR A 168 22.25 -0.32 3.65
C THR A 168 22.59 1.18 3.74
N GLU A 169 23.58 1.60 2.96
CA GLU A 169 23.95 3.03 2.82
C GLU A 169 22.78 3.88 2.35
N SER A 170 21.98 3.37 1.40
CA SER A 170 20.78 4.06 0.92
C SER A 170 19.73 4.26 2.02
N GLY A 171 19.52 3.27 2.89
CA GLY A 171 18.61 3.39 4.01
C GLY A 171 19.10 4.35 5.10
N SER A 172 20.42 4.40 5.35
CA SER A 172 21.01 5.37 6.27
C SER A 172 20.92 6.80 5.73
N ALA A 173 21.18 7.00 4.43
CA ALA A 173 21.02 8.28 3.75
C ALA A 173 19.55 8.77 3.76
N LEU A 174 18.59 7.84 3.63
CA LEU A 174 17.17 8.14 3.74
C LEU A 174 16.81 8.69 5.14
N ARG A 175 17.26 8.02 6.20
CA ARG A 175 17.06 8.47 7.59
C ARG A 175 17.72 9.82 7.87
N ALA A 176 18.94 10.03 7.37
CA ALA A 176 19.63 11.30 7.49
C ALA A 176 18.88 12.43 6.78
N THR A 177 18.31 12.15 5.61
CA THR A 177 17.50 13.11 4.83
C THR A 177 16.26 13.57 5.59
N GLY A 178 15.58 12.65 6.27
CA GLY A 178 14.41 13.00 7.08
C GLY A 178 14.75 13.71 8.39
N ALA A 179 15.86 13.33 9.04
CA ALA A 179 16.28 13.95 10.29
C ALA A 179 16.72 15.41 10.13
N ASN A 180 17.56 15.70 9.13
CA ASN A 180 17.98 17.08 8.81
C ASN A 180 18.48 17.18 7.36
N ARG A 181 17.64 17.75 6.49
CA ARG A 181 17.96 17.91 5.06
C ARG A 181 19.17 18.79 4.79
N GLN A 182 19.39 19.83 5.60
CA GLN A 182 20.52 20.75 5.41
C GLN A 182 21.84 20.05 5.77
N MET A 183 21.87 19.35 6.91
CA MET A 183 23.03 18.59 7.34
C MET A 183 23.35 17.44 6.39
N ALA A 184 22.35 16.71 5.91
CA ALA A 184 22.53 15.63 4.94
C ALA A 184 23.16 16.13 3.64
N ARG A 185 22.74 17.32 3.15
CA ARG A 185 23.35 17.97 1.97
C ARG A 185 24.78 18.39 2.21
N ALA A 186 25.10 18.92 3.40
CA ALA A 186 26.47 19.31 3.77
C ALA A 186 27.41 18.08 3.78
N GLN A 187 26.89 16.90 4.08
CA GLN A 187 27.62 15.63 4.02
C GLN A 187 27.66 15.01 2.61
N GLY A 188 27.20 15.71 1.58
CA GLY A 188 27.22 15.25 0.19
C GLY A 188 26.08 14.28 -0.17
N ILE A 189 25.11 14.05 0.71
CA ILE A 189 23.97 13.17 0.45
C ILE A 189 22.98 13.87 -0.49
N ASN A 190 22.58 13.18 -1.58
CA ASN A 190 21.58 13.69 -2.49
C ASN A 190 20.17 13.49 -1.90
N THR A 191 19.71 14.49 -1.15
CA THR A 191 18.41 14.45 -0.46
C THR A 191 17.22 14.31 -1.41
N SER A 192 17.30 14.84 -2.64
CA SER A 192 16.23 14.73 -3.64
C SER A 192 16.04 13.27 -4.09
N ARG A 193 17.14 12.56 -4.35
CA ARG A 193 17.07 11.12 -4.69
C ARG A 193 16.55 10.30 -3.50
N GLY A 194 17.02 10.60 -2.29
CA GLY A 194 16.54 9.96 -1.08
C GLY A 194 15.02 10.10 -0.91
N THR A 195 14.50 11.31 -1.07
CA THR A 195 13.05 11.58 -0.99
C THR A 195 12.25 10.78 -2.03
N VAL A 196 12.70 10.77 -3.30
CA VAL A 196 12.01 10.02 -4.36
C VAL A 196 11.98 8.51 -4.06
N ILE A 197 13.14 7.93 -3.68
CA ILE A 197 13.24 6.49 -3.36
C ILE A 197 12.36 6.14 -2.15
N GLY A 198 12.35 6.97 -1.12
CA GLY A 198 11.51 6.72 0.05
C GLY A 198 10.01 6.77 -0.26
N LEU A 199 9.57 7.71 -1.10
CA LEU A 199 8.19 7.77 -1.58
C LEU A 199 7.83 6.56 -2.46
N MET A 200 8.77 6.09 -3.29
CA MET A 200 8.59 4.87 -4.11
C MET A 200 8.40 3.62 -3.22
N ILE A 201 9.26 3.43 -2.23
CA ILE A 201 9.19 2.27 -1.34
C ILE A 201 7.89 2.30 -0.54
N SER A 202 7.54 3.44 0.04
CA SER A 202 6.31 3.61 0.80
C SER A 202 5.08 3.30 -0.05
N ASN A 203 4.93 3.97 -1.19
CA ASN A 203 3.79 3.76 -2.07
C ASN A 203 3.78 2.36 -2.72
N GLY A 204 4.94 1.73 -2.91
CA GLY A 204 5.04 0.33 -3.30
C GLY A 204 4.42 -0.61 -2.27
N MET A 205 4.70 -0.40 -0.99
CA MET A 205 4.09 -1.16 0.11
C MET A 205 2.58 -0.94 0.20
N VAL A 206 2.13 0.31 0.01
CA VAL A 206 0.71 0.63 -0.03
C VAL A 206 0.02 -0.03 -1.23
N GLY A 207 0.66 -0.06 -2.40
CA GLY A 207 0.18 -0.76 -3.58
C GLY A 207 0.07 -2.27 -3.36
N LEU A 208 1.05 -2.87 -2.67
CA LEU A 208 1.01 -4.28 -2.25
C LEU A 208 -0.16 -4.54 -1.29
N ALA A 209 -0.33 -3.69 -0.28
CA ALA A 209 -1.44 -3.79 0.66
C ALA A 209 -2.80 -3.66 -0.06
N GLY A 210 -2.91 -2.74 -1.03
CA GLY A 210 -4.10 -2.57 -1.87
C GLY A 210 -4.41 -3.82 -2.71
N GLY A 211 -3.39 -4.44 -3.32
CA GLY A 211 -3.52 -5.69 -4.06
C GLY A 211 -3.99 -6.86 -3.18
N LEU A 212 -3.40 -7.00 -1.98
CA LEU A 212 -3.82 -8.01 -0.99
C LEU A 212 -5.24 -7.76 -0.50
N LEU A 213 -5.61 -6.49 -0.26
CA LEU A 213 -6.95 -6.14 0.19
C LEU A 213 -7.99 -6.44 -0.90
N GLY A 214 -7.67 -6.15 -2.17
CA GLY A 214 -8.51 -6.49 -3.33
C GLY A 214 -8.75 -8.00 -3.47
N GLN A 215 -7.70 -8.82 -3.28
CA GLN A 215 -7.83 -10.27 -3.26
C GLN A 215 -8.64 -10.77 -2.05
N TYR A 216 -8.36 -10.22 -0.87
CA TYR A 216 -9.04 -10.63 0.37
C TYR A 216 -10.54 -10.35 0.33
N GLN A 217 -10.94 -9.20 -0.19
CA GLN A 217 -12.34 -8.80 -0.31
C GLN A 217 -13.01 -9.37 -1.57
N GLY A 218 -12.26 -9.92 -2.53
CA GLY A 218 -12.76 -10.37 -3.82
C GLY A 218 -13.28 -9.22 -4.70
N SER A 219 -12.91 -7.99 -4.39
CA SER A 219 -13.30 -6.80 -5.16
C SER A 219 -12.37 -5.64 -4.90
N SER A 220 -12.25 -4.74 -5.88
CA SER A 220 -11.59 -3.46 -5.70
C SER A 220 -12.52 -2.32 -6.07
N SER A 221 -12.49 -1.24 -5.31
CA SER A 221 -13.24 -0.03 -5.61
C SER A 221 -12.31 1.19 -5.60
N VAL A 222 -12.63 2.20 -6.39
CA VAL A 222 -11.85 3.45 -6.47
C VAL A 222 -11.83 4.19 -5.12
N GLY A 223 -12.86 4.00 -4.30
CA GLY A 223 -12.97 4.58 -2.97
C GLY A 223 -12.29 3.80 -1.84
N MET A 224 -11.62 2.68 -2.15
CA MET A 224 -11.04 1.76 -1.15
C MET A 224 -9.98 2.42 -0.25
N GLY A 225 -9.26 3.43 -0.77
CA GLY A 225 -8.27 4.19 -0.04
C GLY A 225 -8.82 5.37 0.78
N ARG A 226 -10.08 5.73 0.63
CA ARG A 226 -10.64 6.88 1.33
C ARG A 226 -10.66 6.65 2.83
N GLY A 227 -9.95 7.50 3.57
CA GLY A 227 -9.78 7.38 5.02
C GLY A 227 -8.57 6.55 5.46
N ALA A 228 -7.83 5.96 4.54
CA ALA A 228 -6.61 5.22 4.83
C ALA A 228 -5.56 6.10 5.54
N ILE A 229 -5.46 7.37 5.18
CA ILE A 229 -4.59 8.36 5.83
C ILE A 229 -4.95 8.58 7.29
N VAL A 230 -6.23 8.56 7.64
CA VAL A 230 -6.67 8.78 9.04
C VAL A 230 -6.19 7.65 9.95
N LEU A 231 -6.13 6.42 9.44
CA LEU A 231 -5.68 5.26 10.21
C LEU A 231 -4.16 5.23 10.37
N GLY A 232 -3.39 5.62 9.34
CA GLY A 232 -1.94 5.62 9.36
C GLY A 232 -1.33 6.69 10.30
N PRO A 233 -1.59 7.99 10.09
CA PRO A 233 -1.08 9.05 10.96
C PRO A 233 -1.67 9.01 12.37
N GLY A 234 -2.95 8.62 12.53
CA GLY A 234 -3.58 8.47 13.83
C GLY A 234 -2.89 7.43 14.71
N ALA A 235 -2.52 6.28 14.16
CA ALA A 235 -1.75 5.26 14.87
C ALA A 235 -0.32 5.73 15.21
N ALA A 236 0.30 6.56 14.35
CA ALA A 236 1.62 7.12 14.59
C ALA A 236 1.60 8.26 15.64
N GLN A 237 0.55 9.09 15.67
CA GLN A 237 0.37 10.15 16.66
C GLN A 237 0.14 9.64 18.07
N ILE A 238 -0.57 8.52 18.25
CA ILE A 238 -0.80 7.91 19.58
C ILE A 238 0.53 7.53 20.25
N ARG A 239 1.60 7.26 19.50
CA ARG A 239 2.92 6.94 20.04
C ARG A 239 3.88 8.13 20.16
N GLY A 240 3.57 9.25 19.55
CA GLY A 240 4.40 10.47 19.54
C GLY A 240 3.88 11.63 20.36
N GLY A 241 2.74 11.47 20.99
CA GLY A 241 2.12 12.52 21.79
C GLY A 241 2.40 12.39 23.27
N ALA A 242 3.58 12.81 23.67
CA ALA A 242 3.76 13.48 24.96
C ALA A 242 4.92 14.47 24.80
N PRO A 243 4.72 15.74 25.18
CA PRO A 243 5.80 16.71 25.26
C PRO A 243 6.82 16.31 26.30
#